data_f5eac938d6cc05232d6a6ea56c18ce0f
#
_entry.id   f5eac938d6cc05232d6a6ea56c18ce0f
#
_cell.length_a   1.000
_cell.length_b   1.000
_cell.length_c   1.000
_cell.angle_alpha   90.00
_cell.angle_beta   90.00
_cell.angle_gamma   90.00
#
_symmetry.space_group_name_H-M   'P 1'
#
loop_
_entity.id
_entity.type
_entity.pdbx_description
1 polymer ?
#
loop_
_entity_poly.entity_id
_entity_poly.type
_entity_poly.pdbx_seq_one_letter_code
_entity_poly.pdbx_strand_id
1 'polypeptide(L)'
;MKLLIVDCCISQRGEASRTRRLLRAYGEAFCRRHPEAGTETVTPEKLLSLKPFDVEMLDERDALMSVQAWDAPVYDLARQFRAADAIVVAAPFWDLSFPAALRTYIEYISANGLTYHYEADGCHGDCRAQQLVYLTTGGDVEREDSVGVVYWRQLCAMFGIPKFDYVFGGGLDLDPEKTESLVE
;
A
#
# COMPACT_ATOMS: atom_id res chain seq x y z
N MET A 1 1.94 -4.20 18.57
CA MET A 1 1.60 -3.41 17.37
C MET A 1 2.36 -3.96 16.17
N LYS A 2 1.73 -4.08 15.01
CA LYS A 2 2.31 -4.61 13.76
C LYS A 2 2.24 -3.54 12.66
N LEU A 3 3.39 -3.17 12.09
CA LEU A 3 3.50 -2.35 10.90
C LEU A 3 3.59 -3.25 9.66
N LEU A 4 2.68 -3.05 8.72
CA LEU A 4 2.81 -3.61 7.37
C LEU A 4 3.47 -2.59 6.45
N ILE A 5 4.55 -2.99 5.82
CA ILE A 5 5.28 -2.22 4.81
C ILE A 5 4.97 -2.80 3.44
N VAL A 6 4.43 -2.00 2.52
CA VAL A 6 4.24 -2.38 1.12
C VAL A 6 5.27 -1.61 0.30
N ASP A 7 6.37 -2.27 -0.06
CA ASP A 7 7.47 -1.67 -0.84
C ASP A 7 7.24 -1.93 -2.34
N CYS A 8 6.66 -0.96 -3.03
CA CYS A 8 6.50 -0.98 -4.48
C CYS A 8 7.62 -0.24 -5.24
N CYS A 9 8.82 -0.14 -4.65
CA CYS A 9 10.00 0.40 -5.35
C CYS A 9 10.62 -0.69 -6.23
N ILE A 10 9.88 -1.12 -7.26
CA ILE A 10 10.16 -2.28 -8.12
C ILE A 10 11.32 -2.08 -9.11
N SER A 11 11.86 -0.86 -9.23
CA SER A 11 13.02 -0.61 -10.08
C SER A 11 14.32 -1.06 -9.43
N GLN A 12 15.29 -1.51 -10.23
CA GLN A 12 16.60 -1.95 -9.74
C GLN A 12 17.55 -0.77 -9.42
N ARG A 13 17.00 0.37 -8.97
CA ARG A 13 17.80 1.56 -8.64
C ARG A 13 18.53 1.47 -7.30
N GLY A 14 18.21 0.49 -6.46
CA GLY A 14 18.80 0.34 -5.13
C GLY A 14 18.71 1.63 -4.30
N GLU A 15 19.83 2.08 -3.75
CA GLU A 15 19.94 3.31 -2.95
C GLU A 15 19.67 4.61 -3.74
N ALA A 16 19.75 4.57 -5.08
CA ALA A 16 19.35 5.72 -5.90
C ALA A 16 17.82 5.90 -6.01
N SER A 17 17.04 4.97 -5.47
CA SER A 17 15.58 5.11 -5.41
C SER A 17 15.18 6.08 -4.30
N ARG A 18 14.71 7.27 -4.69
CA ARG A 18 14.25 8.32 -3.76
C ARG A 18 13.09 7.83 -2.87
N THR A 19 12.11 7.13 -3.46
CA THR A 19 10.98 6.57 -2.72
C THR A 19 11.43 5.52 -1.70
N ARG A 20 12.42 4.68 -2.04
CA ARG A 20 12.97 3.68 -1.10
C ARG A 20 13.72 4.34 0.06
N ARG A 21 14.47 5.41 -0.21
CA ARG A 21 15.14 6.19 0.85
C ARG A 21 14.11 6.79 1.81
N LEU A 22 13.02 7.37 1.28
CA LEU A 22 11.92 7.90 2.08
C LEU A 22 11.25 6.79 2.91
N LEU A 23 11.00 5.62 2.33
CA LEU A 23 10.45 4.47 3.04
C LEU A 23 11.35 4.02 4.20
N ARG A 24 12.67 3.97 3.97
CA ARG A 24 13.65 3.61 5.01
C ARG A 24 13.62 4.63 6.16
N ALA A 25 13.68 5.92 5.85
CA ALA A 25 13.61 6.98 6.85
C ALA A 25 12.32 6.90 7.69
N TYR A 26 11.18 6.67 7.03
CA TYR A 26 9.91 6.45 7.71
C TYR A 26 9.95 5.22 8.63
N GLY A 27 10.44 4.08 8.14
CA GLY A 27 10.54 2.83 8.91
C GLY A 27 11.42 2.99 10.15
N GLU A 28 12.58 3.63 10.01
CA GLU A 28 13.47 3.94 11.14
C GLU A 28 12.82 4.87 12.16
N ALA A 29 12.12 5.91 11.70
CA ALA A 29 11.40 6.83 12.59
C ALA A 29 10.25 6.13 13.31
N PHE A 30 9.54 5.23 12.62
CA PHE A 30 8.48 4.42 13.20
C PHE A 30 9.03 3.49 14.29
N CYS A 31 10.08 2.73 14.00
CA CYS A 31 10.71 1.82 14.96
C CYS A 31 11.26 2.56 16.19
N ARG A 32 11.82 3.76 16.02
CA ARG A 32 12.25 4.58 17.16
C ARG A 32 11.10 4.98 18.08
N ARG A 33 9.91 5.26 17.52
CA ARG A 33 8.70 5.63 18.28
C ARG A 33 7.99 4.43 18.88
N HIS A 34 8.16 3.27 18.26
CA HIS A 34 7.46 2.03 18.62
C HIS A 34 8.43 0.85 18.67
N PRO A 35 9.37 0.83 19.65
CA PRO A 35 10.45 -0.17 19.70
C PRO A 35 9.96 -1.62 19.81
N GLU A 36 8.74 -1.82 20.36
CA GLU A 36 8.12 -3.16 20.50
C GLU A 36 7.25 -3.55 19.30
N ALA A 37 7.20 -2.75 18.24
CA ALA A 37 6.41 -3.07 17.07
C ALA A 37 7.12 -4.11 16.19
N GLY A 38 6.39 -5.16 15.82
CA GLY A 38 6.81 -6.06 14.73
C GLY A 38 6.58 -5.42 13.37
N THR A 39 7.43 -5.76 12.41
CA THR A 39 7.30 -5.32 11.02
C THR A 39 7.13 -6.52 10.09
N GLU A 40 6.22 -6.39 9.12
CA GLU A 40 6.10 -7.32 7.99
C GLU A 40 6.23 -6.53 6.70
N THR A 41 6.86 -7.13 5.68
CA THR A 41 7.07 -6.43 4.41
C THR A 41 6.54 -7.24 3.24
N VAL A 42 5.70 -6.63 2.42
CA VAL A 42 5.42 -7.06 1.05
C VAL A 42 6.51 -6.47 0.17
N THR A 43 7.42 -7.32 -0.29
CA THR A 43 8.62 -6.89 -1.02
C THR A 43 8.32 -6.59 -2.48
N PRO A 44 9.21 -5.85 -3.20
CA PRO A 44 9.09 -5.64 -4.64
C PRO A 44 8.98 -6.94 -5.43
N GLU A 45 9.74 -7.97 -5.05
CA GLU A 45 9.73 -9.28 -5.71
C GLU A 45 8.38 -9.98 -5.52
N LYS A 46 7.79 -9.88 -4.32
CA LYS A 46 6.45 -10.41 -4.07
C LYS A 46 5.42 -9.70 -4.92
N LEU A 47 5.46 -8.37 -5.00
CA LEU A 47 4.54 -7.60 -5.85
C LEU A 47 4.67 -7.96 -7.33
N LEU A 48 5.90 -8.10 -7.83
CA LEU A 48 6.17 -8.49 -9.22
C LEU A 48 5.78 -9.95 -9.53
N SER A 49 5.68 -10.81 -8.53
CA SER A 49 5.23 -12.20 -8.69
C SER A 49 3.71 -12.34 -8.79
N LEU A 50 2.95 -11.29 -8.43
CA LEU A 50 1.50 -11.31 -8.51
C LEU A 50 1.06 -11.20 -9.97
N LYS A 51 0.15 -12.09 -10.37
CA LYS A 51 -0.47 -12.03 -11.69
C LYS A 51 -1.79 -11.25 -11.58
N PRO A 52 -2.13 -10.39 -12.54
CA PRO A 52 -3.49 -9.89 -12.65
C PRO A 52 -4.46 -11.07 -12.71
N PHE A 53 -5.62 -10.93 -12.07
CA PHE A 53 -6.63 -11.98 -12.11
C PHE A 53 -7.13 -12.18 -13.54
N ASP A 54 -7.05 -13.40 -14.03
CA ASP A 54 -7.80 -13.86 -15.20
C ASP A 54 -9.17 -14.42 -14.80
N VAL A 55 -9.97 -14.85 -15.78
CA VAL A 55 -11.34 -15.33 -15.52
C VAL A 55 -11.34 -16.56 -14.61
N GLU A 56 -10.43 -17.50 -14.84
CA GLU A 56 -10.35 -18.74 -14.05
C GLU A 56 -9.98 -18.46 -12.60
N MET A 57 -8.99 -17.58 -12.37
CA MET A 57 -8.59 -17.14 -11.04
C MET A 57 -9.72 -16.37 -10.31
N LEU A 58 -10.51 -15.58 -11.03
CA LEU A 58 -11.66 -14.88 -10.45
C LEU A 58 -12.74 -15.87 -10.03
N ASP A 59 -13.08 -16.84 -10.88
CA ASP A 59 -14.09 -17.85 -10.59
C ASP A 59 -13.68 -18.71 -9.37
N GLU A 60 -12.40 -19.12 -9.30
CA GLU A 60 -11.87 -19.82 -8.13
C GLU A 60 -11.94 -18.98 -6.86
N ARG A 61 -11.50 -17.72 -6.92
CA ARG A 61 -11.56 -16.79 -5.80
C ARG A 61 -12.99 -16.59 -5.30
N ASP A 62 -13.93 -16.41 -6.21
CA ASP A 62 -15.33 -16.15 -5.86
C ASP A 62 -15.99 -17.41 -5.27
N ALA A 63 -15.65 -18.61 -5.75
CA ALA A 63 -16.08 -19.87 -5.15
C ALA A 63 -15.56 -20.00 -3.70
N LEU A 64 -14.30 -19.72 -3.45
CA LEU A 64 -13.70 -19.72 -2.11
C LEU A 64 -14.34 -18.66 -1.19
N MET A 65 -14.63 -17.48 -1.73
CA MET A 65 -15.30 -16.38 -1.02
C MET A 65 -16.72 -16.78 -0.59
N SER A 66 -17.47 -17.45 -1.46
CA SER A 66 -18.86 -17.86 -1.20
C SER A 66 -19.00 -18.81 0.00
N VAL A 67 -17.95 -19.59 0.31
CA VAL A 67 -17.88 -20.49 1.45
C VAL A 67 -16.99 -19.97 2.58
N GLN A 68 -16.55 -18.71 2.47
CA GLN A 68 -15.68 -18.05 3.45
C GLN A 68 -14.37 -18.81 3.75
N ALA A 69 -13.79 -19.44 2.73
CA ALA A 69 -12.53 -20.19 2.84
C ALA A 69 -11.32 -19.23 2.94
N TRP A 70 -11.34 -18.36 3.94
CA TRP A 70 -10.36 -17.28 4.10
C TRP A 70 -8.92 -17.77 4.33
N ASP A 71 -8.73 -19.04 4.67
CA ASP A 71 -7.39 -19.65 4.83
C ASP A 71 -6.72 -19.99 3.49
N ALA A 72 -7.45 -19.92 2.38
CA ALA A 72 -6.90 -20.20 1.06
C ALA A 72 -5.77 -19.22 0.70
N PRO A 73 -4.70 -19.69 0.01
CA PRO A 73 -3.50 -18.86 -0.29
C PRO A 73 -3.78 -17.58 -1.06
N VAL A 74 -4.84 -17.54 -1.87
CA VAL A 74 -5.25 -16.34 -2.60
C VAL A 74 -5.58 -15.17 -1.67
N TYR A 75 -5.95 -15.44 -0.41
CA TYR A 75 -6.28 -14.44 0.60
C TYR A 75 -5.13 -14.11 1.57
N ASP A 76 -3.93 -14.68 1.39
CA ASP A 76 -2.80 -14.42 2.30
C ASP A 76 -2.51 -12.92 2.45
N LEU A 77 -2.45 -12.19 1.33
CA LEU A 77 -2.20 -10.75 1.33
C LEU A 77 -3.36 -9.96 1.95
N ALA A 78 -4.60 -10.38 1.72
CA ALA A 78 -5.77 -9.75 2.33
C ALA A 78 -5.80 -9.95 3.86
N ARG A 79 -5.48 -11.17 4.34
CA ARG A 79 -5.34 -11.44 5.77
C ARG A 79 -4.22 -10.65 6.40
N GLN A 80 -3.07 -10.56 5.75
CA GLN A 80 -1.93 -9.78 6.20
C GLN A 80 -2.30 -8.30 6.32
N PHE A 81 -2.92 -7.73 5.28
CA PHE A 81 -3.37 -6.34 5.25
C PHE A 81 -4.40 -6.04 6.36
N ARG A 82 -5.42 -6.90 6.49
CA ARG A 82 -6.46 -6.80 7.52
C ARG A 82 -5.89 -6.81 8.94
N ALA A 83 -4.88 -7.64 9.19
CA ALA A 83 -4.32 -7.87 10.52
C ALA A 83 -3.29 -6.81 10.97
N ALA A 84 -2.86 -5.93 10.10
CA ALA A 84 -1.91 -4.86 10.42
C ALA A 84 -2.55 -3.81 11.34
N ASP A 85 -1.77 -3.24 12.28
CA ASP A 85 -2.22 -2.15 13.16
C ASP A 85 -1.87 -0.78 12.55
N ALA A 86 -0.84 -0.72 11.71
CA ALA A 86 -0.46 0.45 10.90
C ALA A 86 0.07 -0.04 9.54
N ILE A 87 -0.12 0.77 8.51
CA ILE A 87 0.30 0.42 7.14
C ILE A 87 1.09 1.57 6.54
N VAL A 88 2.21 1.26 5.89
CA VAL A 88 2.90 2.19 5.02
C VAL A 88 3.02 1.60 3.62
N VAL A 89 2.65 2.37 2.62
CA VAL A 89 2.75 2.01 1.21
C VAL A 89 3.71 2.97 0.53
N ALA A 90 4.78 2.44 -0.04
CA ALA A 90 5.75 3.25 -0.77
C ALA A 90 5.75 2.86 -2.26
N ALA A 91 5.45 3.82 -3.12
CA ALA A 91 5.45 3.61 -4.56
C ALA A 91 5.92 4.86 -5.30
N PRO A 92 6.81 4.74 -6.31
CA PRO A 92 7.21 5.87 -7.14
C PRO A 92 6.01 6.40 -7.93
N PHE A 93 6.02 7.71 -8.20
CA PHE A 93 5.02 8.35 -9.05
C PHE A 93 5.37 8.09 -10.52
N TRP A 94 4.63 7.19 -11.16
CA TRP A 94 4.77 6.81 -12.55
C TRP A 94 3.47 7.03 -13.29
N ASP A 95 3.55 7.59 -14.49
CA ASP A 95 2.42 7.76 -15.39
C ASP A 95 1.19 8.41 -14.71
N LEU A 96 1.46 9.46 -13.92
CA LEU A 96 0.48 10.21 -13.11
C LEU A 96 -0.16 9.39 -11.96
N SER A 97 0.36 8.20 -11.64
CA SER A 97 -0.15 7.31 -10.60
C SER A 97 0.99 6.55 -9.90
N PHE A 98 0.91 5.23 -9.87
CA PHE A 98 1.88 4.30 -9.29
C PHE A 98 2.03 3.06 -10.18
N PRO A 99 3.08 2.23 -10.00
CA PRO A 99 3.32 1.04 -10.82
C PRO A 99 2.13 0.07 -10.83
N ALA A 100 1.86 -0.58 -11.96
CA ALA A 100 0.78 -1.56 -12.13
C ALA A 100 0.83 -2.70 -11.10
N ALA A 101 2.03 -3.08 -10.65
CA ALA A 101 2.20 -4.11 -9.60
C ALA A 101 1.47 -3.74 -8.29
N LEU A 102 1.43 -2.44 -7.93
CA LEU A 102 0.66 -1.99 -6.77
C LEU A 102 -0.85 -2.09 -7.02
N ARG A 103 -1.31 -1.82 -8.24
CA ARG A 103 -2.73 -1.99 -8.60
C ARG A 103 -3.14 -3.46 -8.49
N THR A 104 -2.30 -4.38 -8.99
CA THR A 104 -2.54 -5.82 -8.83
C THR A 104 -2.61 -6.21 -7.34
N TYR A 105 -1.66 -5.74 -6.52
CA TYR A 105 -1.71 -5.98 -5.08
C TYR A 105 -3.02 -5.50 -4.43
N ILE A 106 -3.51 -4.31 -4.82
CA ILE A 106 -4.78 -3.77 -4.32
C ILE A 106 -5.95 -4.71 -4.65
N GLU A 107 -5.94 -5.36 -5.81
CA GLU A 107 -6.97 -6.37 -6.16
C GLU A 107 -6.91 -7.59 -5.23
N TYR A 108 -5.71 -8.07 -4.87
CA TYR A 108 -5.55 -9.19 -3.94
C TYR A 108 -6.00 -8.84 -2.51
N ILE A 109 -5.82 -7.62 -2.05
CA ILE A 109 -6.25 -7.23 -0.70
C ILE A 109 -7.72 -6.82 -0.64
N SER A 110 -8.37 -6.57 -1.78
CA SER A 110 -9.78 -6.17 -1.84
C SER A 110 -10.68 -7.42 -1.86
N ALA A 111 -10.93 -7.98 -0.67
CA ALA A 111 -11.73 -9.19 -0.51
C ALA A 111 -13.01 -8.89 0.29
N ASN A 112 -14.16 -8.92 -0.40
CA ASN A 112 -15.47 -8.73 0.23
C ASN A 112 -15.76 -9.86 1.25
N GLY A 113 -16.17 -9.49 2.46
CA GLY A 113 -16.35 -10.38 3.60
C GLY A 113 -15.07 -10.66 4.40
N LEU A 114 -13.90 -10.12 3.98
CA LEU A 114 -12.64 -10.25 4.70
C LEU A 114 -12.01 -8.91 5.07
N THR A 115 -11.80 -8.01 4.11
CA THR A 115 -11.19 -6.69 4.33
C THR A 115 -12.20 -5.55 4.32
N TYR A 116 -13.37 -5.79 3.78
CA TYR A 116 -14.55 -4.95 3.83
C TYR A 116 -15.79 -5.80 3.56
N HIS A 117 -16.98 -5.29 3.87
CA HIS A 117 -18.26 -5.91 3.54
C HIS A 117 -19.32 -4.85 3.24
N TYR A 118 -20.48 -5.29 2.77
CA TYR A 118 -21.61 -4.42 2.51
C TYR A 118 -22.76 -4.70 3.48
N GLU A 119 -23.33 -3.62 4.02
CA GLU A 119 -24.58 -3.61 4.75
C GLU A 119 -25.63 -2.75 4.05
N ALA A 120 -26.83 -2.64 4.63
CA ALA A 120 -27.93 -1.90 4.00
C ALA A 120 -27.63 -0.39 3.81
N ASP A 121 -26.76 0.18 4.59
CA ASP A 121 -26.32 1.58 4.58
C ASP A 121 -25.01 1.83 3.81
N GLY A 122 -24.36 0.78 3.31
CA GLY A 122 -23.17 0.94 2.46
C GLY A 122 -22.04 -0.04 2.71
N CYS A 123 -20.84 0.39 2.34
CA CYS A 123 -19.60 -0.36 2.50
C CYS A 123 -18.97 -0.09 3.87
N HIS A 124 -18.63 -1.15 4.59
CA HIS A 124 -17.97 -1.13 5.89
C HIS A 124 -16.61 -1.82 5.82
N GLY A 125 -15.60 -1.22 6.40
CA GLY A 125 -14.24 -1.78 6.39
C GLY A 125 -13.97 -2.66 7.61
N ASP A 126 -13.24 -3.76 7.38
CA ASP A 126 -12.91 -4.78 8.38
C ASP A 126 -11.43 -4.79 8.77
N CYS A 127 -10.65 -3.82 8.31
CA CYS A 127 -9.22 -3.74 8.61
C CYS A 127 -8.96 -3.12 9.99
N ARG A 128 -7.92 -3.64 10.67
CA ARG A 128 -7.57 -3.19 12.03
C ARG A 128 -6.73 -1.91 12.06
N ALA A 129 -6.08 -1.59 10.94
CA ALA A 129 -5.14 -0.49 10.86
C ALA A 129 -5.79 0.84 11.26
N GLN A 130 -5.14 1.56 12.16
CA GLN A 130 -5.58 2.88 12.60
C GLN A 130 -5.06 4.00 11.71
N GLN A 131 -4.05 3.70 10.89
CA GLN A 131 -3.42 4.65 9.99
C GLN A 131 -2.84 3.95 8.77
N LEU A 132 -2.99 4.55 7.61
CA LEU A 132 -2.21 4.25 6.42
C LEU A 132 -1.45 5.50 5.98
N VAL A 133 -0.15 5.33 5.69
CA VAL A 133 0.71 6.38 5.15
C VAL A 133 1.13 6.00 3.73
N TYR A 134 0.87 6.87 2.76
CA TYR A 134 1.32 6.69 1.38
C TYR A 134 2.54 7.55 1.10
N LEU A 135 3.66 6.91 0.75
CA LEU A 135 4.92 7.56 0.42
C LEU A 135 5.17 7.48 -1.08
N THR A 136 5.33 8.63 -1.72
CA THR A 136 5.61 8.69 -3.16
C THR A 136 6.61 9.79 -3.49
N THR A 137 7.36 9.60 -4.56
CA THR A 137 8.27 10.63 -5.08
C THR A 137 8.14 10.72 -6.59
N GLY A 138 8.16 11.94 -7.10
CA GLY A 138 8.03 12.23 -8.52
C GLY A 138 8.99 13.32 -9.01
N GLY A 139 9.23 13.37 -10.31
CA GLY A 139 10.05 14.39 -10.95
C GLY A 139 9.36 15.75 -11.03
N ASP A 140 8.04 15.75 -11.20
CA ASP A 140 7.20 16.96 -11.32
C ASP A 140 6.74 17.47 -9.94
N VAL A 141 6.12 18.64 -9.91
CA VAL A 141 5.63 19.28 -8.70
C VAL A 141 4.55 18.43 -8.01
N GLU A 142 4.50 18.56 -6.70
CA GLU A 142 3.49 17.92 -5.88
C GLU A 142 2.08 18.38 -6.25
N ARG A 143 1.12 17.42 -6.24
CA ARG A 143 -0.30 17.68 -6.45
C ARG A 143 -1.12 16.93 -5.41
N GLU A 144 -1.92 17.66 -4.64
CA GLU A 144 -2.84 17.09 -3.66
C GLU A 144 -3.92 16.19 -4.30
N ASP A 145 -4.26 16.46 -5.56
CA ASP A 145 -5.22 15.73 -6.37
C ASP A 145 -4.59 14.60 -7.20
N SER A 146 -3.33 14.25 -6.93
CA SER A 146 -2.70 13.13 -7.65
C SER A 146 -3.51 11.85 -7.49
N VAL A 147 -3.66 11.11 -8.59
CA VAL A 147 -4.49 9.89 -8.64
C VAL A 147 -4.13 8.91 -7.52
N GLY A 148 -2.84 8.73 -7.23
CA GLY A 148 -2.40 7.83 -6.17
C GLY A 148 -2.88 8.27 -4.78
N VAL A 149 -2.82 9.57 -4.46
CA VAL A 149 -3.27 10.12 -3.17
C VAL A 149 -4.79 9.97 -3.02
N VAL A 150 -5.54 10.40 -4.05
CA VAL A 150 -7.00 10.31 -4.04
C VAL A 150 -7.45 8.85 -3.94
N TYR A 151 -6.80 7.95 -4.67
CA TYR A 151 -7.15 6.53 -4.69
C TYR A 151 -6.92 5.87 -3.33
N TRP A 152 -5.76 6.08 -2.70
CA TRP A 152 -5.51 5.53 -1.36
C TRP A 152 -6.43 6.12 -0.29
N ARG A 153 -6.81 7.38 -0.40
CA ARG A 153 -7.81 7.99 0.49
C ARG A 153 -9.16 7.27 0.39
N GLN A 154 -9.61 6.96 -0.83
CA GLN A 154 -10.86 6.21 -1.06
C GLN A 154 -10.76 4.77 -0.55
N LEU A 155 -9.63 4.11 -0.78
CA LEU A 155 -9.38 2.75 -0.26
C LEU A 155 -9.36 2.72 1.27
N CYS A 156 -8.78 3.71 1.93
CA CYS A 156 -8.82 3.80 3.40
C CYS A 156 -10.25 3.87 3.90
N ALA A 157 -11.11 4.67 3.26
CA ALA A 157 -12.53 4.72 3.62
C ALA A 157 -13.21 3.35 3.41
N MET A 158 -12.95 2.67 2.29
CA MET A 158 -13.48 1.34 2.00
C MET A 158 -13.01 0.29 3.02
N PHE A 159 -11.74 0.32 3.42
CA PHE A 159 -11.16 -0.64 4.36
C PHE A 159 -11.41 -0.29 5.85
N GLY A 160 -12.06 0.84 6.14
CA GLY A 160 -12.34 1.28 7.52
C GLY A 160 -11.11 1.82 8.25
N ILE A 161 -10.10 2.31 7.51
CA ILE A 161 -8.88 2.89 8.10
C ILE A 161 -9.12 4.39 8.36
N PRO A 162 -9.21 4.83 9.62
CA PRO A 162 -9.73 6.15 9.96
C PRO A 162 -8.75 7.29 9.62
N LYS A 163 -7.45 7.00 9.56
CA LYS A 163 -6.44 8.02 9.30
C LYS A 163 -5.64 7.70 8.05
N PHE A 164 -5.66 8.63 7.10
CA PHE A 164 -4.83 8.60 5.90
C PHE A 164 -3.91 9.82 5.87
N ASP A 165 -2.61 9.57 5.77
CA ASP A 165 -1.59 10.59 5.54
C ASP A 165 -0.77 10.24 4.30
N TYR A 166 -0.11 11.23 3.70
CA TYR A 166 0.79 10.97 2.59
C TYR A 166 2.00 11.93 2.62
N VAL A 167 3.08 11.48 2.01
CA VAL A 167 4.24 12.31 1.68
C VAL A 167 4.48 12.21 0.18
N PHE A 168 4.38 13.32 -0.51
CA PHE A 168 4.70 13.44 -1.92
C PHE A 168 5.97 14.29 -2.08
N GLY A 169 7.11 13.65 -2.31
CA GLY A 169 8.34 14.35 -2.68
C GLY A 169 8.33 14.68 -4.16
N GLY A 170 7.83 15.87 -4.51
CA GLY A 170 7.74 16.36 -5.89
C GLY A 170 8.88 17.29 -6.29
N GLY A 171 9.02 17.51 -7.61
CA GLY A 171 10.01 18.42 -8.18
C GLY A 171 11.46 17.92 -8.14
N LEU A 172 11.68 16.63 -7.88
CA LEU A 172 13.02 16.07 -7.65
C LEU A 172 13.89 15.97 -8.93
N ASP A 173 13.29 16.05 -10.11
CA ASP A 173 14.02 16.15 -11.38
C ASP A 173 14.29 17.63 -11.76
N LEU A 174 13.52 18.56 -11.15
CA LEU A 174 13.72 20.00 -11.33
C LEU A 174 14.80 20.54 -10.37
N ASP A 175 14.88 19.96 -9.17
CA ASP A 175 15.83 20.32 -8.13
C ASP A 175 16.32 19.05 -7.40
N PRO A 176 17.40 18.41 -7.90
CA PRO A 176 17.92 17.18 -7.31
C PRO A 176 18.39 17.32 -5.85
N GLU A 177 18.76 18.51 -5.38
CA GLU A 177 19.22 18.75 -4.00
C GLU A 177 18.09 18.59 -2.97
N LYS A 178 16.83 18.75 -3.40
CA LYS A 178 15.66 18.47 -2.54
C LYS A 178 15.58 17.02 -2.07
N THR A 179 16.23 16.09 -2.77
CA THR A 179 16.19 14.67 -2.37
C THR A 179 16.78 14.46 -0.97
N GLU A 180 17.82 15.21 -0.59
CA GLU A 180 18.44 15.05 0.72
C GLU A 180 17.52 15.59 1.84
N SER A 181 16.91 16.76 1.65
CA SER A 181 15.99 17.34 2.63
C SER A 181 14.68 16.56 2.80
N LEU A 182 14.31 15.71 1.84
CA LEU A 182 13.11 14.89 1.93
C LEU A 182 13.23 13.76 2.97
N VAL A 183 14.44 13.31 3.26
CA VAL A 183 14.71 12.14 4.13
C VAL A 183 15.29 12.51 5.49
N GLU A 184 15.56 13.80 5.73
CA GLU A 184 15.90 14.36 7.05
C GLU A 184 14.63 14.58 7.91
#